data_c87d42638329a08623a510ab56441af2
#
_entry.id   c87d42638329a08623a510ab56441af2
#
_cell.length_a   1.000
_cell.length_b   1.000
_cell.length_c   1.000
_cell.angle_alpha   90.00
_cell.angle_beta   90.00
_cell.angle_gamma   90.00
#
_symmetry.space_group_name_H-M   'P 1'
#
loop_
_entity.id
_entity.type
_entity.pdbx_description
1 polymer ?
#
loop_
_entity_poly.entity_id
_entity_poly.type
_entity_poly.pdbx_seq_one_letter_code
_entity_poly.pdbx_strand_id
1 'polypeptide(L)'
;MTGYHGFPQFKAAAVQASPIIRDAPQWFDLESTLDKATSLIAEASRKGARLIVFPECWLPCYTYWSLDLTDRAGFDEIWANFLWSSVEVPSRETEVLGKAAKKANAYVVIGINERDKVFPGRMYNSILYLSPRGEVIGVHRKICITVQERFFHTPGDGGDNLKAVFKTEIGNIGGSICGEHVQLPLLYNWIMQGLQIHCSLWPGKVGLENYTDLVTRALCRIGHVFGVLSATYIPEKDKPKNFYKNSFFNIPGSLRGGSGVVNPAGEYIAGPVYDEETIVYGDIDLSDIDKTRFANNLTGYYSRWDLFSLNVRQETYEPLVPMEAPEKALPTSESNRIEDLEARVKQLEQEIAALSPEMVKDIKDKE
;
A
#
# COMPACT_ATOMS: atom_id res chain seq x y z
N MET A 1 16.12 0.01 21.90
CA MET A 1 17.42 -0.65 22.18
C MET A 1 18.16 -0.78 20.86
N THR A 2 19.46 -0.60 20.84
CA THR A 2 20.28 -0.83 19.64
C THR A 2 20.96 -2.19 19.82
N GLY A 3 20.85 -3.03 18.79
CA GLY A 3 21.51 -4.33 18.74
C GLY A 3 22.97 -4.24 18.29
N TYR A 4 23.51 -5.36 17.79
CA TYR A 4 24.84 -5.45 17.27
C TYR A 4 25.11 -4.40 16.17
N HIS A 5 26.20 -3.70 16.24
CA HIS A 5 26.53 -2.56 15.35
C HIS A 5 25.55 -1.39 15.34
N GLY A 6 24.69 -1.23 16.36
CA GLY A 6 23.76 -0.09 16.45
C GLY A 6 22.48 -0.22 15.62
N PHE A 7 22.20 -1.40 15.05
CA PHE A 7 20.93 -1.64 14.36
C PHE A 7 19.74 -1.58 15.34
N PRO A 8 18.60 -1.01 14.92
CA PRO A 8 17.39 -1.00 15.72
C PRO A 8 16.90 -2.41 16.04
N GLN A 9 16.57 -2.62 17.32
CA GLN A 9 15.86 -3.80 17.80
C GLN A 9 14.57 -3.36 18.49
N PHE A 10 13.45 -3.94 18.10
CA PHE A 10 12.15 -3.56 18.63
C PHE A 10 11.12 -4.67 18.44
N LYS A 11 10.01 -4.52 19.18
CA LYS A 11 8.84 -5.39 19.04
C LYS A 11 7.84 -4.80 18.04
N ALA A 12 7.43 -5.60 17.05
CA ALA A 12 6.30 -5.31 16.17
C ALA A 12 5.03 -6.03 16.68
N ALA A 13 3.88 -5.45 16.38
CA ALA A 13 2.57 -5.97 16.71
C ALA A 13 1.68 -5.98 15.45
N ALA A 14 1.21 -7.16 15.05
CA ALA A 14 0.21 -7.34 14.02
C ALA A 14 -1.16 -7.51 14.69
N VAL A 15 -2.05 -6.55 14.50
CA VAL A 15 -3.39 -6.57 15.06
C VAL A 15 -4.28 -7.51 14.27
N GLN A 16 -4.94 -8.44 14.94
CA GLN A 16 -5.95 -9.33 14.37
C GLN A 16 -7.25 -9.14 15.14
N ALA A 17 -8.06 -8.20 14.68
CA ALA A 17 -9.27 -7.79 15.38
C ALA A 17 -10.38 -7.41 14.41
N SER A 18 -11.62 -7.51 14.89
CA SER A 18 -12.81 -7.02 14.19
C SER A 18 -12.94 -5.50 14.33
N PRO A 19 -13.29 -4.76 13.26
CA PRO A 19 -13.94 -3.45 13.44
C PRO A 19 -15.31 -3.61 14.10
N ILE A 20 -15.92 -2.54 14.52
CA ILE A 20 -17.27 -2.57 15.10
C ILE A 20 -18.32 -2.40 14.00
N ILE A 21 -19.08 -3.45 13.78
CA ILE A 21 -20.12 -3.53 12.74
C ILE A 21 -21.46 -3.71 13.43
N ARG A 22 -22.48 -3.07 12.91
CA ARG A 22 -23.84 -3.08 13.46
C ARG A 22 -24.83 -3.66 12.46
N ASP A 23 -25.99 -4.04 12.96
CA ASP A 23 -27.14 -4.33 12.12
C ASP A 23 -27.61 -3.06 11.37
N ALA A 24 -28.37 -3.28 10.28
CA ALA A 24 -29.04 -2.20 9.57
C ALA A 24 -29.97 -1.42 10.53
N PRO A 25 -30.11 -0.10 10.37
CA PRO A 25 -29.56 0.76 9.32
C PRO A 25 -28.22 1.44 9.67
N GLN A 26 -27.60 1.09 10.78
CA GLN A 26 -26.36 1.73 11.24
C GLN A 26 -25.11 1.21 10.50
N TRP A 27 -25.04 -0.08 10.20
CA TRP A 27 -23.96 -0.84 9.53
C TRP A 27 -22.56 -0.56 10.06
N PHE A 28 -22.00 0.64 9.86
CA PHE A 28 -20.61 0.98 10.20
C PHE A 28 -20.57 1.93 11.40
N ASP A 29 -19.98 1.47 12.49
CA ASP A 29 -19.82 2.26 13.71
C ASP A 29 -18.40 2.81 13.79
N LEU A 30 -18.16 3.93 13.08
CA LEU A 30 -16.84 4.56 13.00
C LEU A 30 -16.29 4.96 14.37
N GLU A 31 -17.13 5.56 15.24
CA GLU A 31 -16.72 6.03 16.57
C GLU A 31 -16.26 4.87 17.45
N SER A 32 -17.11 3.83 17.58
CA SER A 32 -16.73 2.65 18.39
C SER A 32 -15.53 1.89 17.80
N THR A 33 -15.38 1.89 16.47
CA THR A 33 -14.19 1.30 15.82
C THR A 33 -12.94 2.11 16.11
N LEU A 34 -13.03 3.44 16.11
CA LEU A 34 -11.93 4.33 16.46
C LEU A 34 -11.51 4.17 17.92
N ASP A 35 -12.48 4.07 18.85
CA ASP A 35 -12.23 3.78 20.26
C ASP A 35 -11.54 2.43 20.46
N LYS A 36 -11.97 1.39 19.72
CA LYS A 36 -11.33 0.08 19.72
C LYS A 36 -9.90 0.16 19.18
N ALA A 37 -9.65 0.94 18.11
CA ALA A 37 -8.32 1.16 17.57
C ALA A 37 -7.39 1.75 18.64
N THR A 38 -7.82 2.82 19.32
CA THR A 38 -7.00 3.46 20.37
C THR A 38 -6.71 2.52 21.54
N SER A 39 -7.67 1.66 21.89
CA SER A 39 -7.53 0.64 22.95
C SER A 39 -6.51 -0.43 22.57
N LEU A 40 -6.56 -0.94 21.33
CA LEU A 40 -5.61 -1.93 20.80
C LEU A 40 -4.19 -1.34 20.67
N ILE A 41 -4.07 -0.08 20.25
CA ILE A 41 -2.78 0.65 20.23
C ILE A 41 -2.19 0.72 21.65
N ALA A 42 -3.01 1.09 22.64
CA ALA A 42 -2.57 1.16 24.02
C ALA A 42 -2.19 -0.21 24.59
N GLU A 43 -2.91 -1.28 24.21
CA GLU A 43 -2.59 -2.65 24.59
C GLU A 43 -1.24 -3.09 24.01
N ALA A 44 -1.04 -2.91 22.69
CA ALA A 44 0.20 -3.25 22.02
C ALA A 44 1.41 -2.51 22.63
N SER A 45 1.23 -1.22 22.92
CA SER A 45 2.26 -0.41 23.59
C SER A 45 2.62 -0.93 24.99
N ARG A 46 1.65 -1.36 25.80
CA ARG A 46 1.93 -1.97 27.12
C ARG A 46 2.77 -3.25 27.03
N LYS A 47 2.73 -3.94 25.88
CA LYS A 47 3.58 -5.11 25.58
C LYS A 47 4.92 -4.73 24.96
N GLY A 48 5.20 -3.44 24.81
CA GLY A 48 6.46 -2.90 24.30
C GLY A 48 6.57 -2.77 22.78
N ALA A 49 5.44 -2.85 22.05
CA ALA A 49 5.45 -2.66 20.61
C ALA A 49 5.84 -1.23 20.22
N ARG A 50 6.72 -1.11 19.22
CA ARG A 50 7.14 0.16 18.61
C ARG A 50 6.60 0.35 17.19
N LEU A 51 6.12 -0.73 16.58
CA LEU A 51 5.36 -0.75 15.32
C LEU A 51 4.08 -1.54 15.54
N ILE A 52 2.93 -0.95 15.21
CA ILE A 52 1.61 -1.54 15.38
C ILE A 52 0.90 -1.46 14.03
N VAL A 53 0.57 -2.61 13.45
CA VAL A 53 -0.02 -2.72 12.12
C VAL A 53 -1.44 -3.28 12.21
N PHE A 54 -2.40 -2.58 11.63
CA PHE A 54 -3.81 -2.98 11.53
C PHE A 54 -4.13 -3.52 10.13
N PRO A 55 -5.22 -4.30 9.98
CA PRO A 55 -5.59 -4.90 8.70
C PRO A 55 -6.03 -3.88 7.62
N GLU A 56 -6.26 -4.41 6.42
CA GLU A 56 -6.81 -3.69 5.26
C GLU A 56 -8.20 -3.12 5.54
N CYS A 57 -8.42 -1.84 5.16
CA CYS A 57 -9.71 -1.14 5.33
C CYS A 57 -10.34 -1.35 6.71
N TRP A 58 -9.53 -1.49 7.75
CA TRP A 58 -10.05 -1.81 9.08
C TRP A 58 -10.93 -0.71 9.64
N LEU A 59 -10.70 0.53 9.24
CA LEU A 59 -11.51 1.68 9.63
C LEU A 59 -12.26 2.24 8.41
N PRO A 60 -13.61 2.19 8.36
CA PRO A 60 -14.49 1.58 9.34
C PRO A 60 -14.69 0.06 9.16
N CYS A 61 -14.47 -0.49 7.96
CA CYS A 61 -14.62 -1.90 7.62
C CYS A 61 -14.21 -2.15 6.16
N TYR A 62 -13.74 -3.35 5.84
CA TYR A 62 -13.58 -3.78 4.45
C TYR A 62 -14.93 -4.08 3.80
N THR A 63 -15.02 -4.05 2.48
CA THR A 63 -16.26 -4.25 1.70
C THR A 63 -16.80 -5.68 1.74
N TYR A 64 -16.84 -6.33 2.91
CA TYR A 64 -17.37 -7.69 3.11
C TYR A 64 -18.82 -7.87 2.72
N TRP A 65 -19.58 -6.79 2.65
CA TRP A 65 -20.97 -6.76 2.34
C TRP A 65 -21.29 -6.86 0.85
N SER A 66 -20.31 -6.84 -0.03
CA SER A 66 -20.50 -6.79 -1.47
C SER A 66 -20.04 -8.07 -2.17
N LEU A 67 -20.66 -9.22 -1.88
CA LEU A 67 -20.39 -10.47 -2.60
C LEU A 67 -21.01 -10.51 -3.98
N ASP A 68 -22.23 -10.00 -4.11
CA ASP A 68 -23.01 -10.03 -5.32
C ASP A 68 -23.75 -8.69 -5.49
N LEU A 69 -23.51 -8.04 -6.61
CA LEU A 69 -24.09 -6.73 -6.94
C LEU A 69 -25.30 -6.81 -7.88
N THR A 70 -25.80 -8.00 -8.13
CA THR A 70 -27.02 -8.19 -8.94
C THR A 70 -28.28 -7.79 -8.19
N ASP A 71 -28.30 -7.95 -6.87
CA ASP A 71 -29.36 -7.45 -6.00
C ASP A 71 -28.99 -6.06 -5.46
N ARG A 72 -29.60 -5.01 -6.01
CA ARG A 72 -29.31 -3.62 -5.65
C ARG A 72 -30.28 -3.02 -4.65
N ALA A 73 -31.26 -3.76 -4.17
CA ALA A 73 -32.22 -3.26 -3.20
C ALA A 73 -31.51 -2.83 -1.90
N GLY A 74 -31.61 -1.54 -1.54
CA GLY A 74 -30.94 -0.94 -0.37
C GLY A 74 -29.44 -0.76 -0.51
N PHE A 75 -28.87 -0.95 -1.70
CA PHE A 75 -27.45 -0.80 -1.93
C PHE A 75 -26.98 0.65 -1.82
N ASP A 76 -27.79 1.58 -2.27
CA ASP A 76 -27.54 3.02 -2.21
C ASP A 76 -27.46 3.54 -0.77
N GLU A 77 -28.31 3.03 0.13
CA GLU A 77 -28.28 3.40 1.53
C GLU A 77 -27.01 2.91 2.25
N ILE A 78 -26.66 1.62 2.06
CA ILE A 78 -25.43 1.08 2.67
C ILE A 78 -24.18 1.71 2.08
N TRP A 79 -24.17 1.99 0.77
CA TRP A 79 -23.05 2.68 0.11
C TRP A 79 -22.89 4.11 0.66
N ALA A 80 -23.98 4.86 0.79
CA ALA A 80 -23.93 6.20 1.35
C ALA A 80 -23.42 6.20 2.80
N ASN A 81 -23.89 5.24 3.61
CA ASN A 81 -23.41 5.07 4.99
C ASN A 81 -21.94 4.69 5.06
N PHE A 82 -21.47 3.82 4.14
CA PHE A 82 -20.06 3.45 4.01
C PHE A 82 -19.20 4.66 3.65
N LEU A 83 -19.62 5.47 2.68
CA LEU A 83 -18.94 6.71 2.31
C LEU A 83 -18.86 7.69 3.49
N TRP A 84 -19.97 7.91 4.21
CA TRP A 84 -19.99 8.85 5.34
C TRP A 84 -19.18 8.37 6.55
N SER A 85 -19.05 7.05 6.70
CA SER A 85 -18.21 6.44 7.74
C SER A 85 -16.74 6.30 7.32
N SER A 86 -16.37 6.69 6.10
CA SER A 86 -15.00 6.67 5.63
C SER A 86 -14.22 7.91 6.10
N VAL A 87 -12.91 7.79 6.20
CA VAL A 87 -12.01 8.76 6.86
C VAL A 87 -11.44 9.73 5.84
N GLU A 88 -11.47 11.02 6.12
CA GLU A 88 -10.69 12.01 5.39
C GLU A 88 -9.27 12.14 5.98
N VAL A 89 -8.28 12.44 5.15
CA VAL A 89 -6.91 12.68 5.63
C VAL A 89 -6.46 14.09 5.19
N PRO A 90 -6.11 14.98 6.16
CA PRO A 90 -6.30 14.88 7.61
C PRO A 90 -7.76 15.09 8.05
N SER A 91 -8.09 14.55 9.23
CA SER A 91 -9.42 14.70 9.88
C SER A 91 -9.32 14.55 11.39
N ARG A 92 -10.46 14.66 12.09
CA ARG A 92 -10.59 14.36 13.52
C ARG A 92 -10.13 12.92 13.83
N GLU A 93 -10.49 11.95 13.01
CA GLU A 93 -10.15 10.53 13.19
C GLU A 93 -8.63 10.33 13.12
N THR A 94 -7.97 10.96 12.16
CA THR A 94 -6.49 10.91 12.06
C THR A 94 -5.80 11.60 13.24
N GLU A 95 -6.40 12.66 13.79
CA GLU A 95 -5.89 13.31 15.01
C GLU A 95 -6.03 12.41 16.23
N VAL A 96 -7.16 11.71 16.39
CA VAL A 96 -7.39 10.76 17.50
C VAL A 96 -6.38 9.62 17.43
N LEU A 97 -6.19 9.03 16.26
CA LEU A 97 -5.18 7.98 16.04
C LEU A 97 -3.76 8.51 16.28
N GLY A 98 -3.45 9.73 15.84
CA GLY A 98 -2.17 10.39 16.09
C GLY A 98 -1.90 10.57 17.58
N LYS A 99 -2.89 11.03 18.35
CA LYS A 99 -2.78 11.14 19.82
C LYS A 99 -2.52 9.78 20.48
N ALA A 100 -3.18 8.71 19.99
CA ALA A 100 -2.95 7.34 20.46
C ALA A 100 -1.52 6.87 20.14
N ALA A 101 -1.05 7.06 18.90
CA ALA A 101 0.31 6.73 18.46
C ALA A 101 1.37 7.47 19.32
N LYS A 102 1.16 8.77 19.59
CA LYS A 102 2.01 9.56 20.45
C LYS A 102 2.06 9.03 21.88
N LYS A 103 0.89 8.74 22.47
CA LYS A 103 0.80 8.17 23.82
C LYS A 103 1.47 6.79 23.92
N ALA A 104 1.35 6.01 22.86
CA ALA A 104 1.97 4.68 22.74
C ALA A 104 3.49 4.76 22.48
N ASN A 105 4.02 5.89 22.07
CA ASN A 105 5.39 6.05 21.57
C ASN A 105 5.71 5.00 20.49
N ALA A 106 4.79 4.79 19.56
CA ALA A 106 4.88 3.77 18.52
C ALA A 106 4.47 4.32 17.15
N TYR A 107 5.04 3.76 16.09
CA TYR A 107 4.51 3.90 14.74
C TYR A 107 3.22 3.09 14.62
N VAL A 108 2.19 3.68 14.05
CA VAL A 108 0.92 3.00 13.77
C VAL A 108 0.66 3.02 12.27
N VAL A 109 0.42 1.85 11.72
CA VAL A 109 0.07 1.63 10.31
C VAL A 109 -1.31 1.00 10.27
N ILE A 110 -2.27 1.67 9.65
CA ILE A 110 -3.68 1.24 9.70
C ILE A 110 -4.34 1.34 8.33
N GLY A 111 -5.04 0.26 7.93
CA GLY A 111 -5.88 0.27 6.73
C GLY A 111 -7.15 1.07 6.95
N ILE A 112 -7.42 2.01 6.08
CA ILE A 112 -8.60 2.88 6.11
C ILE A 112 -9.33 2.87 4.77
N ASN A 113 -10.64 3.10 4.80
CA ASN A 113 -11.34 3.63 3.64
C ASN A 113 -11.17 5.14 3.69
N GLU A 114 -10.38 5.68 2.77
CA GLU A 114 -10.12 7.10 2.67
C GLU A 114 -11.16 7.75 1.77
N ARG A 115 -11.85 8.77 2.29
CA ARG A 115 -12.76 9.60 1.51
C ARG A 115 -12.04 10.83 1.00
N ASP A 116 -12.18 11.11 -0.29
CA ASP A 116 -11.58 12.31 -0.90
C ASP A 116 -12.28 13.59 -0.42
N LYS A 117 -11.50 14.59 -0.05
CA LYS A 117 -12.01 15.89 0.41
C LYS A 117 -12.54 16.77 -0.70
N VAL A 118 -12.01 16.61 -1.91
CA VAL A 118 -12.27 17.51 -3.05
C VAL A 118 -13.34 16.93 -3.96
N PHE A 119 -13.30 15.61 -4.18
CA PHE A 119 -14.19 14.93 -5.12
C PHE A 119 -15.21 14.07 -4.37
N PRO A 120 -16.45 14.57 -4.17
CA PRO A 120 -17.52 13.82 -3.48
C PRO A 120 -17.75 12.45 -4.12
N GLY A 121 -17.88 11.43 -3.28
CA GLY A 121 -18.09 10.05 -3.72
C GLY A 121 -16.83 9.29 -4.12
N ARG A 122 -15.68 9.93 -4.15
CA ARG A 122 -14.39 9.28 -4.42
C ARG A 122 -13.83 8.70 -3.12
N MET A 123 -13.54 7.40 -3.14
CA MET A 123 -12.94 6.69 -2.01
C MET A 123 -11.73 5.89 -2.45
N TYR A 124 -10.80 5.68 -1.50
CA TYR A 124 -9.62 4.85 -1.70
C TYR A 124 -9.49 3.81 -0.60
N ASN A 125 -8.98 2.65 -0.96
CA ASN A 125 -8.44 1.70 -0.01
C ASN A 125 -7.00 2.13 0.30
N SER A 126 -6.73 2.58 1.54
CA SER A 126 -5.49 3.27 1.87
C SER A 126 -4.81 2.72 3.11
N ILE A 127 -3.49 2.83 3.17
CA ILE A 127 -2.68 2.67 4.36
C ILE A 127 -2.34 4.05 4.90
N LEU A 128 -2.71 4.32 6.15
CA LEU A 128 -2.33 5.51 6.89
C LEU A 128 -1.13 5.20 7.78
N TYR A 129 -0.09 6.03 7.72
CA TYR A 129 1.11 5.91 8.53
C TYR A 129 1.20 7.05 9.54
N LEU A 130 1.35 6.72 10.81
CA LEU A 130 1.43 7.66 11.93
C LEU A 130 2.75 7.50 12.69
N SER A 131 3.38 8.61 13.05
CA SER A 131 4.62 8.64 13.82
C SER A 131 4.39 8.60 15.33
N PRO A 132 5.41 8.27 16.14
CA PRO A 132 5.36 8.40 17.60
C PRO A 132 5.19 9.86 18.09
N ARG A 133 5.30 10.85 17.21
CA ARG A 133 4.96 12.25 17.51
C ARG A 133 3.49 12.57 17.31
N GLY A 134 2.72 11.63 16.73
CA GLY A 134 1.30 11.78 16.43
C GLY A 134 1.01 12.42 15.09
N GLU A 135 1.99 12.47 14.21
CA GLU A 135 1.90 13.07 12.90
C GLU A 135 1.53 12.02 11.85
N VAL A 136 0.71 12.37 10.88
CA VAL A 136 0.57 11.60 9.64
C VAL A 136 1.86 11.77 8.84
N ILE A 137 2.63 10.71 8.67
CA ILE A 137 3.88 10.73 7.90
C ILE A 137 3.67 10.35 6.44
N GLY A 138 2.52 9.80 6.11
CA GLY A 138 2.11 9.53 4.74
C GLY A 138 0.89 8.64 4.61
N VAL A 139 0.48 8.48 3.37
CA VAL A 139 -0.63 7.60 2.94
C VAL A 139 -0.18 6.84 1.71
N HIS A 140 -0.52 5.56 1.61
CA HIS A 140 -0.46 4.78 0.38
C HIS A 140 -1.87 4.37 -0.03
N ARG A 141 -2.32 4.79 -1.20
CA ARG A 141 -3.60 4.42 -1.81
C ARG A 141 -3.39 3.22 -2.73
N LYS A 142 -4.15 2.17 -2.53
CA LYS A 142 -4.08 0.93 -3.31
C LYS A 142 -4.16 1.21 -4.81
N ILE A 143 -3.14 0.85 -5.56
CA ILE A 143 -3.07 1.09 -7.01
C ILE A 143 -3.76 0.01 -7.83
N CYS A 144 -3.82 -1.23 -7.31
CA CYS A 144 -4.43 -2.37 -7.96
C CYS A 144 -5.69 -2.82 -7.23
N ILE A 145 -6.83 -2.24 -7.60
CA ILE A 145 -8.13 -2.51 -6.99
C ILE A 145 -8.63 -3.90 -7.41
N THR A 146 -9.04 -4.69 -6.41
CA THR A 146 -9.45 -6.08 -6.60
C THR A 146 -10.96 -6.20 -6.84
N VAL A 147 -11.36 -6.89 -7.89
CA VAL A 147 -12.74 -7.30 -8.24
C VAL A 147 -13.85 -6.41 -7.66
N GLN A 148 -14.48 -6.79 -6.54
CA GLN A 148 -15.62 -6.07 -5.94
C GLN A 148 -15.26 -4.67 -5.44
N GLU A 149 -14.02 -4.43 -5.03
CA GLU A 149 -13.57 -3.11 -4.58
C GLU A 149 -13.71 -2.04 -5.68
N ARG A 150 -13.70 -2.44 -6.97
CA ARG A 150 -13.87 -1.54 -8.12
C ARG A 150 -15.20 -0.79 -8.14
N PHE A 151 -16.18 -1.24 -7.38
CA PHE A 151 -17.47 -0.55 -7.26
C PHE A 151 -17.44 0.57 -6.21
N PHE A 152 -16.41 0.59 -5.36
CA PHE A 152 -16.31 1.50 -4.22
C PHE A 152 -15.07 2.36 -4.25
N HIS A 153 -13.94 1.77 -4.62
CA HIS A 153 -12.64 2.43 -4.52
C HIS A 153 -12.12 2.88 -5.88
N THR A 154 -11.54 4.08 -5.88
CA THR A 154 -10.73 4.60 -6.97
C THR A 154 -9.32 4.06 -6.83
N PRO A 155 -8.65 3.63 -7.92
CA PRO A 155 -7.24 3.27 -7.88
C PRO A 155 -6.39 4.46 -7.43
N GLY A 156 -5.36 4.19 -6.63
CA GLY A 156 -4.30 5.16 -6.36
C GLY A 156 -3.53 5.50 -7.64
N ASP A 157 -3.02 6.70 -7.71
CA ASP A 157 -2.26 7.21 -8.85
C ASP A 157 -0.73 7.18 -8.64
N GLY A 158 0.02 7.91 -9.44
CA GLY A 158 1.47 8.07 -9.35
C GLY A 158 1.92 9.04 -8.25
N GLY A 159 3.04 9.70 -8.49
CA GLY A 159 3.55 10.75 -7.59
C GLY A 159 3.95 10.24 -6.22
N ASP A 160 3.52 10.95 -5.18
CA ASP A 160 3.87 10.62 -3.79
C ASP A 160 3.29 9.30 -3.32
N ASN A 161 2.20 8.83 -3.92
CA ASN A 161 1.62 7.50 -3.66
C ASN A 161 2.62 6.36 -3.93
N LEU A 162 3.51 6.53 -4.93
CA LEU A 162 4.55 5.57 -5.27
C LEU A 162 5.88 5.83 -4.53
N LYS A 163 5.93 6.81 -3.61
CA LYS A 163 7.06 7.11 -2.72
C LYS A 163 6.80 6.67 -1.28
N ALA A 164 5.88 5.73 -1.06
CA ALA A 164 5.39 5.35 0.26
C ALA A 164 6.34 4.40 1.03
N VAL A 165 7.63 4.69 1.01
CA VAL A 165 8.62 4.11 1.93
C VAL A 165 9.18 5.22 2.80
N PHE A 166 8.83 5.19 4.09
CA PHE A 166 9.10 6.25 5.05
C PHE A 166 10.31 5.90 5.91
N LYS A 167 11.30 6.83 5.94
CA LYS A 167 12.47 6.70 6.81
C LYS A 167 12.06 6.98 8.26
N THR A 168 12.35 6.05 9.16
CA THR A 168 11.99 6.15 10.56
C THR A 168 13.15 5.75 11.48
N GLU A 169 13.02 6.00 12.79
CA GLU A 169 14.01 5.60 13.78
C GLU A 169 14.11 4.07 13.96
N ILE A 170 13.07 3.33 13.57
CA ILE A 170 13.04 1.86 13.66
C ILE A 170 13.32 1.18 12.31
N GLY A 171 13.72 1.94 11.29
CA GLY A 171 13.98 1.46 9.94
C GLY A 171 13.03 2.06 8.90
N ASN A 172 13.23 1.72 7.64
CA ASN A 172 12.39 2.19 6.54
C ASN A 172 11.12 1.34 6.43
N ILE A 173 9.97 1.96 6.66
CA ILE A 173 8.65 1.31 6.69
C ILE A 173 7.90 1.63 5.40
N GLY A 174 7.34 0.62 4.77
CA GLY A 174 6.39 0.73 3.66
C GLY A 174 5.39 -0.41 3.72
N GLY A 175 4.46 -0.48 2.78
CA GLY A 175 3.47 -1.56 2.81
C GLY A 175 2.73 -1.73 1.50
N SER A 176 1.98 -2.82 1.41
CA SER A 176 1.07 -3.14 0.31
C SER A 176 -0.24 -3.71 0.84
N ILE A 177 -1.27 -3.61 0.03
CA ILE A 177 -2.63 -4.00 0.38
C ILE A 177 -3.06 -5.18 -0.47
N CYS A 178 -3.34 -6.34 0.16
CA CYS A 178 -3.97 -7.51 -0.44
C CYS A 178 -3.31 -7.91 -1.79
N GLY A 179 -4.04 -7.84 -2.90
CA GLY A 179 -3.57 -8.21 -4.24
C GLY A 179 -2.40 -7.41 -4.80
N GLU A 180 -2.02 -6.29 -4.19
CA GLU A 180 -0.81 -5.56 -4.58
C GLU A 180 0.48 -6.36 -4.37
N HIS A 181 0.45 -7.34 -3.47
CA HIS A 181 1.62 -8.18 -3.17
C HIS A 181 2.13 -8.99 -4.37
N VAL A 182 1.34 -9.15 -5.44
CA VAL A 182 1.79 -9.81 -6.68
C VAL A 182 2.20 -8.82 -7.77
N GLN A 183 2.18 -7.52 -7.49
CA GLN A 183 2.63 -6.49 -8.42
C GLN A 183 4.15 -6.33 -8.32
N LEU A 184 4.88 -7.15 -9.07
CA LEU A 184 6.35 -7.18 -9.05
C LEU A 184 7.00 -5.80 -9.29
N PRO A 185 6.52 -4.94 -10.21
CA PRO A 185 7.06 -3.60 -10.35
C PRO A 185 6.88 -2.73 -9.10
N LEU A 186 5.75 -2.86 -8.38
CA LEU A 186 5.52 -2.13 -7.13
C LEU A 186 6.45 -2.63 -6.02
N LEU A 187 6.59 -3.95 -5.88
CA LEU A 187 7.54 -4.54 -4.93
C LEU A 187 8.97 -4.09 -5.20
N TYR A 188 9.40 -4.13 -6.47
CA TYR A 188 10.73 -3.67 -6.87
C TYR A 188 10.91 -2.18 -6.54
N ASN A 189 9.90 -1.34 -6.81
CA ASN A 189 9.91 0.08 -6.44
C ASN A 189 10.12 0.29 -4.94
N TRP A 190 9.43 -0.47 -4.08
CA TRP A 190 9.62 -0.38 -2.61
C TRP A 190 11.03 -0.81 -2.19
N ILE A 191 11.54 -1.90 -2.74
CA ILE A 191 12.90 -2.40 -2.43
C ILE A 191 13.95 -1.36 -2.83
N MET A 192 13.81 -0.73 -4.01
CA MET A 192 14.74 0.29 -4.50
C MET A 192 14.68 1.60 -3.71
N GLN A 193 13.58 1.89 -3.02
CA GLN A 193 13.48 2.98 -2.05
C GLN A 193 14.09 2.63 -0.69
N GLY A 194 14.63 1.42 -0.54
CA GLY A 194 15.30 0.96 0.67
C GLY A 194 14.34 0.42 1.74
N LEU A 195 13.24 -0.20 1.34
CA LEU A 195 12.32 -0.88 2.25
C LEU A 195 13.08 -1.85 3.17
N GLN A 196 12.75 -1.84 4.47
CA GLN A 196 13.29 -2.74 5.48
C GLN A 196 12.20 -3.49 6.23
N ILE A 197 11.04 -2.84 6.40
CA ILE A 197 9.88 -3.39 7.10
C ILE A 197 8.66 -3.21 6.21
N HIS A 198 8.09 -4.33 5.78
CA HIS A 198 6.89 -4.37 4.95
C HIS A 198 5.66 -4.60 5.79
N CYS A 199 4.75 -3.62 5.84
CA CYS A 199 3.43 -3.77 6.44
C CYS A 199 2.49 -4.41 5.41
N SER A 200 2.04 -5.62 5.69
CA SER A 200 1.25 -6.46 4.80
C SER A 200 -0.20 -6.49 5.29
N LEU A 201 -1.10 -5.74 4.65
CA LEU A 201 -2.47 -5.56 5.10
C LEU A 201 -3.44 -6.42 4.29
N TRP A 202 -4.28 -7.21 4.99
CA TRP A 202 -5.16 -8.19 4.40
C TRP A 202 -6.57 -8.19 4.99
N PRO A 203 -7.60 -8.62 4.22
CA PRO A 203 -8.98 -8.65 4.69
C PRO A 203 -9.30 -9.91 5.53
N GLY A 204 -8.40 -10.89 5.62
CA GLY A 204 -8.58 -12.10 6.44
C GLY A 204 -9.64 -13.08 5.96
N LYS A 205 -10.05 -13.02 4.68
CA LYS A 205 -11.12 -13.86 4.11
C LYS A 205 -10.68 -15.32 3.94
N VAL A 206 -11.60 -16.24 4.24
CA VAL A 206 -11.46 -17.67 3.95
C VAL A 206 -11.10 -17.92 2.49
N GLY A 207 -10.23 -18.88 2.23
CA GLY A 207 -9.74 -19.24 0.89
C GLY A 207 -8.57 -18.37 0.41
N LEU A 208 -8.15 -17.36 1.17
CA LEU A 208 -6.96 -16.56 0.89
C LEU A 208 -5.74 -16.95 1.74
N GLU A 209 -5.88 -17.87 2.70
CA GLU A 209 -4.85 -18.17 3.69
C GLU A 209 -3.52 -18.56 3.04
N ASN A 210 -3.54 -19.56 2.16
CA ASN A 210 -2.34 -20.01 1.44
C ASN A 210 -1.76 -18.93 0.53
N TYR A 211 -2.63 -18.13 -0.10
CA TYR A 211 -2.19 -17.04 -0.97
C TYR A 211 -1.52 -15.93 -0.16
N THR A 212 -2.16 -15.49 0.91
CA THR A 212 -1.63 -14.47 1.84
C THR A 212 -0.29 -14.89 2.43
N ASP A 213 -0.20 -16.13 2.92
CA ASP A 213 1.04 -16.74 3.45
C ASP A 213 2.16 -16.73 2.40
N LEU A 214 1.89 -17.32 1.23
CA LEU A 214 2.89 -17.49 0.18
C LEU A 214 3.46 -16.15 -0.30
N VAL A 215 2.58 -15.20 -0.65
CA VAL A 215 3.05 -13.93 -1.26
C VAL A 215 3.74 -13.02 -0.26
N THR A 216 3.30 -13.01 1.01
CA THR A 216 3.95 -12.23 2.07
C THR A 216 5.34 -12.77 2.36
N ARG A 217 5.49 -14.09 2.53
CA ARG A 217 6.78 -14.73 2.79
C ARG A 217 7.73 -14.61 1.59
N ALA A 218 7.22 -14.80 0.37
CA ALA A 218 8.00 -14.63 -0.84
C ALA A 218 8.53 -13.19 -0.98
N LEU A 219 7.69 -12.18 -0.72
CA LEU A 219 8.08 -10.77 -0.71
C LEU A 219 9.20 -10.52 0.29
N CYS A 220 9.06 -11.01 1.54
CA CYS A 220 10.07 -10.85 2.58
C CYS A 220 11.41 -11.48 2.15
N ARG A 221 11.37 -12.68 1.57
CA ARG A 221 12.56 -13.38 1.10
C ARG A 221 13.22 -12.72 -0.11
N ILE A 222 12.43 -12.26 -1.08
CA ILE A 222 12.93 -11.59 -2.30
C ILE A 222 13.52 -10.22 -1.96
N GLY A 223 12.84 -9.44 -1.12
CA GLY A 223 13.25 -8.10 -0.72
C GLY A 223 14.30 -8.06 0.39
N HIS A 224 14.55 -9.19 1.07
CA HIS A 224 15.33 -9.23 2.31
C HIS A 224 14.79 -8.22 3.33
N VAL A 225 13.50 -8.28 3.61
CA VAL A 225 12.80 -7.35 4.51
C VAL A 225 12.01 -8.12 5.56
N PHE A 226 11.75 -7.50 6.69
CA PHE A 226 10.76 -8.02 7.64
C PHE A 226 9.35 -7.78 7.11
N GLY A 227 8.43 -8.72 7.38
CA GLY A 227 7.00 -8.59 7.12
C GLY A 227 6.20 -8.54 8.40
N VAL A 228 5.32 -7.53 8.54
CA VAL A 228 4.31 -7.50 9.60
C VAL A 228 2.95 -7.67 8.93
N LEU A 229 2.47 -8.91 8.94
CA LEU A 229 1.21 -9.30 8.30
C LEU A 229 0.07 -9.10 9.27
N SER A 230 -0.88 -8.25 8.92
CA SER A 230 -2.09 -8.00 9.68
C SER A 230 -3.32 -8.32 8.84
N ALA A 231 -4.17 -9.22 9.35
CA ALA A 231 -5.36 -9.72 8.66
C ALA A 231 -6.56 -9.69 9.60
N THR A 232 -7.72 -9.27 9.08
CA THR A 232 -8.93 -9.13 9.89
C THR A 232 -9.48 -10.49 10.33
N TYR A 233 -9.79 -10.62 11.61
CA TYR A 233 -10.64 -11.67 12.14
C TYR A 233 -11.93 -11.07 12.69
N ILE A 234 -13.06 -11.70 12.38
CA ILE A 234 -14.37 -11.30 12.93
C ILE A 234 -15.03 -12.54 13.55
N PRO A 235 -15.14 -12.58 14.89
CA PRO A 235 -15.84 -13.66 15.58
C PRO A 235 -17.28 -13.79 15.10
N GLU A 236 -17.82 -15.01 15.04
CA GLU A 236 -19.20 -15.25 14.61
C GLU A 236 -20.23 -14.46 15.44
N LYS A 237 -19.99 -14.31 16.75
CA LYS A 237 -20.84 -13.53 17.67
C LYS A 237 -20.88 -12.03 17.37
N ASP A 238 -19.84 -11.49 16.69
CA ASP A 238 -19.67 -10.07 16.38
C ASP A 238 -20.11 -9.75 14.94
N LYS A 239 -20.46 -10.77 14.15
CA LYS A 239 -21.04 -10.58 12.83
C LYS A 239 -22.47 -10.01 12.95
N PRO A 240 -22.82 -8.99 12.16
CA PRO A 240 -24.17 -8.45 12.14
C PRO A 240 -25.16 -9.51 11.64
N LYS A 241 -26.34 -9.57 12.25
CA LYS A 241 -27.40 -10.55 11.90
C LYS A 241 -28.25 -10.10 10.73
N ASN A 242 -28.48 -8.79 10.63
CA ASN A 242 -29.30 -8.15 9.61
C ASN A 242 -28.47 -7.14 8.82
N PHE A 243 -27.45 -7.67 8.16
CA PHE A 243 -26.63 -6.89 7.23
C PHE A 243 -27.17 -7.03 5.80
N TYR A 244 -26.41 -6.55 4.82
CA TYR A 244 -26.78 -6.72 3.43
C TYR A 244 -26.84 -8.22 3.05
N LYS A 245 -27.81 -8.62 2.23
CA LYS A 245 -28.14 -10.01 1.91
C LYS A 245 -26.96 -10.84 1.39
N ASN A 246 -26.17 -10.27 0.48
CA ASN A 246 -25.02 -10.92 -0.13
C ASN A 246 -23.71 -10.44 0.52
N SER A 247 -23.41 -10.95 1.70
CA SER A 247 -22.30 -10.55 2.53
C SER A 247 -21.48 -11.75 2.98
N PHE A 248 -20.14 -11.57 3.12
CA PHE A 248 -19.28 -12.53 3.80
C PHE A 248 -19.68 -12.75 5.27
N PHE A 249 -20.39 -11.81 5.88
CA PHE A 249 -20.92 -11.99 7.24
C PHE A 249 -21.92 -13.16 7.33
N ASN A 250 -22.61 -13.49 6.23
CA ASN A 250 -23.58 -14.58 6.18
C ASN A 250 -22.92 -15.97 5.97
N ILE A 251 -21.59 -16.00 5.80
CA ILE A 251 -20.85 -17.26 5.60
C ILE A 251 -20.13 -17.60 6.90
N PRO A 252 -20.47 -18.72 7.57
CA PRO A 252 -19.77 -19.15 8.77
C PRO A 252 -18.26 -19.37 8.52
N GLY A 253 -17.43 -18.97 9.46
CA GLY A 253 -15.96 -19.12 9.35
C GLY A 253 -15.30 -18.32 8.23
N SER A 254 -15.97 -17.29 7.69
CA SER A 254 -15.49 -16.58 6.50
C SER A 254 -14.34 -15.60 6.73
N LEU A 255 -14.11 -15.17 7.97
CA LEU A 255 -13.15 -14.12 8.31
C LEU A 255 -12.24 -14.62 9.43
N ARG A 256 -11.10 -15.19 9.03
CA ARG A 256 -10.29 -16.07 9.87
C ARG A 256 -9.02 -15.44 10.44
N GLY A 257 -8.60 -14.26 9.95
CA GLY A 257 -7.32 -13.69 10.32
C GLY A 257 -6.14 -14.24 9.49
N GLY A 258 -5.08 -14.66 10.15
CA GLY A 258 -3.84 -15.13 9.54
C GLY A 258 -2.68 -14.19 9.78
N SER A 259 -2.74 -13.37 10.85
CA SER A 259 -1.70 -12.39 11.18
C SER A 259 -0.42 -13.04 11.70
N GLY A 260 0.71 -12.42 11.40
CA GLY A 260 2.03 -12.91 11.82
C GLY A 260 3.16 -11.93 11.54
N VAL A 261 4.35 -12.30 11.97
CA VAL A 261 5.59 -11.55 11.70
C VAL A 261 6.59 -12.47 11.02
N VAL A 262 7.14 -12.03 9.90
CA VAL A 262 8.02 -12.79 9.00
C VAL A 262 9.41 -12.15 8.99
N ASN A 263 10.46 -12.98 9.05
CA ASN A 263 11.85 -12.53 8.97
C ASN A 263 12.33 -12.36 7.51
N PRO A 264 13.50 -11.76 7.26
CA PRO A 264 14.03 -11.58 5.92
C PRO A 264 14.40 -12.88 5.17
N ALA A 265 14.38 -14.03 5.84
CA ALA A 265 14.51 -15.34 5.20
C ALA A 265 13.16 -15.89 4.68
N GLY A 266 12.05 -15.19 4.93
CA GLY A 266 10.71 -15.62 4.57
C GLY A 266 10.10 -16.62 5.54
N GLU A 267 10.54 -16.64 6.79
CA GLU A 267 10.06 -17.53 7.84
C GLU A 267 9.28 -16.76 8.89
N TYR A 268 8.22 -17.35 9.42
CA TYR A 268 7.51 -16.76 10.56
C TYR A 268 8.37 -16.79 11.81
N ILE A 269 8.51 -15.66 12.48
CA ILE A 269 9.04 -15.53 13.83
C ILE A 269 7.91 -15.44 14.87
N ALA A 270 6.67 -15.14 14.42
CA ALA A 270 5.45 -15.20 15.20
C ALA A 270 4.25 -15.43 14.29
N GLY A 271 3.32 -16.28 14.67
CA GLY A 271 2.15 -16.66 13.85
C GLY A 271 2.50 -17.69 12.75
N PRO A 272 1.66 -17.83 11.69
CA PRO A 272 0.37 -17.14 11.54
C PRO A 272 -0.68 -17.65 12.54
N VAL A 273 -1.57 -16.75 12.97
CA VAL A 273 -2.64 -17.07 13.91
C VAL A 273 -3.98 -16.97 13.20
N TYR A 274 -4.87 -17.94 13.42
CA TYR A 274 -6.19 -18.00 12.83
C TYR A 274 -7.27 -18.16 13.88
N ASP A 275 -8.48 -17.72 13.55
CA ASP A 275 -9.73 -18.00 14.27
C ASP A 275 -9.79 -17.47 15.71
N GLU A 276 -8.99 -16.47 16.03
CA GLU A 276 -9.06 -15.75 17.31
C GLU A 276 -8.80 -14.24 17.16
N GLU A 277 -9.40 -13.43 18.04
CA GLU A 277 -9.07 -12.02 18.15
C GLU A 277 -7.84 -11.86 19.03
N THR A 278 -6.75 -11.33 18.48
CA THR A 278 -5.45 -11.24 19.17
C THR A 278 -4.56 -10.16 18.58
N ILE A 279 -3.44 -9.91 19.25
CA ILE A 279 -2.32 -9.14 18.71
C ILE A 279 -1.10 -10.07 18.67
N VAL A 280 -0.57 -10.31 17.47
CA VAL A 280 0.60 -11.17 17.28
C VAL A 280 1.86 -10.31 17.39
N TYR A 281 2.77 -10.71 18.30
CA TYR A 281 4.00 -9.96 18.58
C TYR A 281 5.22 -10.68 18.03
N GLY A 282 6.12 -9.95 17.35
CA GLY A 282 7.41 -10.47 16.90
C GLY A 282 8.53 -9.49 17.22
N ASP A 283 9.68 -10.02 17.63
CA ASP A 283 10.87 -9.21 17.89
C ASP A 283 11.68 -9.08 16.59
N ILE A 284 11.92 -7.85 16.16
CA ILE A 284 12.66 -7.50 14.95
C ILE A 284 14.06 -7.01 15.32
N ASP A 285 15.09 -7.61 14.69
CA ASP A 285 16.46 -7.11 14.69
C ASP A 285 16.85 -6.78 13.25
N LEU A 286 16.97 -5.50 12.92
CA LEU A 286 17.28 -5.09 11.55
C LEU A 286 18.62 -5.60 11.02
N SER A 287 19.54 -6.06 11.89
CA SER A 287 20.81 -6.68 11.45
C SER A 287 20.59 -7.98 10.67
N ASP A 288 19.46 -8.66 10.84
CA ASP A 288 19.13 -9.90 10.12
C ASP A 288 18.94 -9.66 8.62
N ILE A 289 18.58 -8.45 8.23
CA ILE A 289 18.47 -8.06 6.82
C ILE A 289 19.81 -8.28 6.10
N ASP A 290 20.91 -7.80 6.68
CA ASP A 290 22.23 -7.89 6.06
C ASP A 290 22.75 -9.33 6.04
N LYS A 291 22.41 -10.14 7.04
CA LYS A 291 22.76 -11.56 7.08
C LYS A 291 22.14 -12.35 5.91
N THR A 292 20.90 -12.00 5.51
CA THR A 292 20.20 -12.69 4.42
C THR A 292 20.60 -12.19 3.03
N ARG A 293 21.11 -10.97 2.90
CA ARG A 293 21.56 -10.38 1.63
C ARG A 293 22.77 -11.04 1.02
N PHE A 294 23.55 -11.80 1.78
CA PHE A 294 24.77 -12.44 1.31
C PHE A 294 24.55 -13.31 0.06
N ALA A 295 23.42 -14.01 -0.06
CA ALA A 295 23.20 -14.99 -1.12
C ALA A 295 22.68 -14.37 -2.44
N ASN A 296 21.83 -13.36 -2.40
CA ASN A 296 21.16 -12.81 -3.60
C ASN A 296 20.61 -11.40 -3.34
N ASN A 297 21.50 -10.41 -3.27
CA ASN A 297 21.14 -9.04 -2.97
C ASN A 297 20.61 -8.28 -4.21
N LEU A 298 19.29 -8.05 -4.28
CA LEU A 298 18.65 -7.26 -5.34
C LEU A 298 19.04 -5.77 -5.33
N THR A 299 19.48 -5.23 -4.20
CA THR A 299 19.97 -3.85 -4.10
C THR A 299 21.48 -3.73 -4.38
N GLY A 300 22.09 -4.80 -4.87
CA GLY A 300 23.52 -4.89 -5.11
C GLY A 300 23.87 -5.82 -6.28
N TYR A 301 24.81 -6.72 -6.06
CA TYR A 301 25.47 -7.54 -7.10
C TYR A 301 24.53 -8.50 -7.86
N TYR A 302 23.30 -8.74 -7.39
CA TYR A 302 22.33 -9.63 -8.06
C TYR A 302 21.41 -8.89 -9.03
N SER A 303 21.49 -7.56 -9.10
CA SER A 303 20.74 -6.73 -10.04
C SER A 303 21.53 -6.48 -11.32
N ARG A 304 20.80 -6.46 -12.43
CA ARG A 304 21.31 -6.19 -13.76
C ARG A 304 20.71 -4.90 -14.29
N TRP A 305 21.05 -3.77 -13.63
CA TRP A 305 20.58 -2.43 -14.02
C TRP A 305 21.10 -1.98 -15.39
N ASP A 306 22.11 -2.66 -15.90
CA ASP A 306 22.61 -2.54 -17.27
C ASP A 306 21.64 -3.15 -18.31
N LEU A 307 20.74 -4.07 -17.89
CA LEU A 307 19.77 -4.75 -18.77
C LEU A 307 18.32 -4.32 -18.50
N PHE A 308 17.98 -3.98 -17.25
CA PHE A 308 16.61 -3.71 -16.81
C PHE A 308 16.54 -2.42 -16.03
N SER A 309 15.56 -1.59 -16.36
CA SER A 309 15.18 -0.39 -15.59
C SER A 309 13.67 -0.37 -15.34
N LEU A 310 13.27 0.15 -14.17
CA LEU A 310 11.87 0.44 -13.86
C LEU A 310 11.64 1.94 -13.98
N ASN A 311 10.79 2.34 -14.91
CA ASN A 311 10.34 3.73 -15.04
C ASN A 311 9.05 3.93 -14.24
N VAL A 312 9.06 4.84 -13.28
CA VAL A 312 7.93 5.15 -12.40
C VAL A 312 7.42 6.55 -12.73
N ARG A 313 6.12 6.66 -13.04
CA ARG A 313 5.50 7.97 -13.29
C ARG A 313 5.39 8.75 -11.99
N GLN A 314 5.87 10.00 -12.03
CA GLN A 314 5.82 10.91 -10.88
C GLN A 314 4.58 11.80 -10.88
N GLU A 315 3.80 11.79 -11.95
CA GLU A 315 2.62 12.64 -12.12
C GLU A 315 1.40 12.02 -11.43
N THR A 316 0.60 12.87 -10.81
CA THR A 316 -0.74 12.53 -10.32
C THR A 316 -1.77 12.83 -11.42
N TYR A 317 -2.91 12.12 -11.41
CA TYR A 317 -3.99 12.41 -12.32
C TYR A 317 -4.77 13.64 -11.85
N GLU A 318 -4.80 14.66 -12.70
CA GLU A 318 -5.70 15.79 -12.53
C GLU A 318 -6.93 15.61 -13.42
N PRO A 319 -8.17 15.65 -12.86
CA PRO A 319 -9.37 15.40 -13.65
C PRO A 319 -9.70 16.51 -14.64
N LEU A 320 -9.12 17.70 -14.46
CA LEU A 320 -9.28 18.84 -15.35
C LEU A 320 -7.90 19.39 -15.71
N VAL A 321 -7.34 18.88 -16.78
CA VAL A 321 -6.15 19.47 -17.41
C VAL A 321 -6.64 20.40 -18.52
N PRO A 322 -6.37 21.73 -18.48
CA PRO A 322 -6.64 22.61 -19.59
C PRO A 322 -5.94 22.07 -20.85
N MET A 323 -6.69 21.70 -21.86
CA MET A 323 -6.10 21.41 -23.15
C MET A 323 -5.58 22.76 -23.71
N GLU A 324 -4.27 22.89 -23.76
CA GLU A 324 -3.71 23.94 -24.65
C GLU A 324 -4.26 23.69 -26.04
N ALA A 325 -4.77 24.74 -26.66
CA ALA A 325 -5.18 24.62 -28.05
C ALA A 325 -4.02 24.00 -28.83
N PRO A 326 -4.26 22.93 -29.61
CA PRO A 326 -3.17 22.26 -30.29
C PRO A 326 -2.38 23.33 -31.06
N GLU A 327 -1.09 23.47 -30.74
CA GLU A 327 -0.20 24.27 -31.58
C GLU A 327 -0.34 23.71 -33.00
N LYS A 328 -1.08 24.47 -33.82
CA LYS A 328 -1.40 24.16 -35.21
C LYS A 328 -1.74 22.68 -35.46
N ALA A 329 -2.97 22.45 -35.90
CA ALA A 329 -3.37 21.14 -36.42
C ALA A 329 -2.18 20.48 -37.12
N LEU A 330 -1.89 19.21 -36.74
CA LEU A 330 -0.91 18.40 -37.45
C LEU A 330 -1.08 18.61 -38.95
N PRO A 331 -0.03 18.88 -39.73
CA PRO A 331 -0.11 19.10 -41.16
C PRO A 331 -0.91 17.96 -41.80
N THR A 332 -2.04 18.28 -42.36
CA THR A 332 -2.98 17.31 -42.94
C THR A 332 -2.59 16.83 -44.33
N SER A 333 -1.41 17.20 -44.83
CA SER A 333 -0.92 16.80 -46.14
C SER A 333 0.51 16.27 -46.11
N GLU A 334 0.80 15.29 -46.97
CA GLU A 334 2.14 14.76 -47.19
C GLU A 334 3.17 15.84 -47.57
N SER A 335 2.73 16.94 -48.21
CA SER A 335 3.59 18.06 -48.58
C SER A 335 4.25 18.74 -47.37
N ASN A 336 3.50 18.94 -46.27
CA ASN A 336 4.05 19.56 -45.04
C ASN A 336 5.06 18.65 -44.33
N ARG A 337 4.87 17.33 -44.46
CA ARG A 337 5.81 16.33 -43.92
C ARG A 337 7.11 16.29 -44.73
N ILE A 338 7.01 16.51 -46.04
CA ILE A 338 8.17 16.61 -46.94
C ILE A 338 8.94 17.90 -46.63
N GLU A 339 8.29 19.05 -46.48
CA GLU A 339 8.93 20.31 -46.11
C GLU A 339 9.66 20.23 -44.74
N ASP A 340 9.08 19.57 -43.76
CA ASP A 340 9.70 19.37 -42.43
C ASP A 340 10.93 18.43 -42.53
N LEU A 341 10.84 17.38 -43.34
CA LEU A 341 11.98 16.49 -43.62
C LEU A 341 13.10 17.19 -44.38
N GLU A 342 12.78 18.01 -45.39
CA GLU A 342 13.76 18.80 -46.14
C GLU A 342 14.44 19.83 -45.23
N ALA A 343 13.70 20.50 -44.33
CA ALA A 343 14.26 21.42 -43.36
C ALA A 343 15.22 20.70 -42.40
N ARG A 344 14.86 19.48 -41.96
CA ARG A 344 15.70 18.67 -41.09
C ARG A 344 16.96 18.13 -41.77
N VAL A 345 16.84 17.72 -43.06
CA VAL A 345 17.99 17.33 -43.89
C VAL A 345 18.97 18.49 -44.02
N LYS A 346 18.48 19.67 -44.34
CA LYS A 346 19.31 20.88 -44.47
C LYS A 346 20.00 21.28 -43.18
N GLN A 347 19.32 21.09 -42.03
CA GLN A 347 19.94 21.31 -40.72
C GLN A 347 21.09 20.30 -40.46
N LEU A 348 20.86 19.01 -40.76
CA LEU A 348 21.88 17.97 -40.60
C LEU A 348 23.09 18.20 -41.55
N GLU A 349 22.83 18.63 -42.77
CA GLU A 349 23.94 19.01 -43.71
C GLU A 349 24.78 20.14 -43.14
N GLN A 350 24.19 21.15 -42.51
CA GLN A 350 24.91 22.24 -41.85
C GLN A 350 25.69 21.75 -40.62
N GLU A 351 25.12 20.88 -39.84
CA GLU A 351 25.78 20.25 -38.68
C GLU A 351 27.00 19.41 -39.16
N ILE A 352 26.85 18.63 -40.23
CA ILE A 352 27.94 17.84 -40.83
C ILE A 352 29.03 18.76 -41.39
N ALA A 353 28.66 19.86 -42.10
CA ALA A 353 29.62 20.81 -42.64
C ALA A 353 30.39 21.56 -41.56
N ALA A 354 29.86 21.67 -40.36
CA ALA A 354 30.52 22.24 -39.19
C ALA A 354 31.50 21.30 -38.50
N LEU A 355 31.52 19.97 -38.82
CA LEU A 355 32.45 19.02 -38.28
C LEU A 355 33.84 19.25 -38.87
N SER A 356 34.84 19.20 -38.00
CA SER A 356 36.25 19.31 -38.43
C SER A 356 36.68 18.11 -39.30
N PRO A 357 37.65 18.27 -40.22
CA PRO A 357 38.12 17.17 -41.03
C PRO A 357 38.64 15.96 -40.21
N GLU A 358 39.13 16.20 -39.00
CA GLU A 358 39.58 15.16 -38.07
C GLU A 358 38.41 14.32 -37.53
N MET A 359 37.27 14.95 -37.19
CA MET A 359 36.06 14.26 -36.73
C MET A 359 35.41 13.40 -37.83
N VAL A 360 35.48 13.83 -39.09
CA VAL A 360 34.95 13.07 -40.24
C VAL A 360 35.80 11.83 -40.53
N LYS A 361 37.09 11.88 -40.25
CA LYS A 361 38.01 10.73 -40.39
C LYS A 361 37.73 9.65 -39.33
N ASP A 362 37.53 10.05 -38.10
CA ASP A 362 37.19 9.14 -36.98
C ASP A 362 35.87 8.37 -37.18
N ILE A 363 34.91 8.93 -37.91
CA ILE A 363 33.64 8.25 -38.23
C ILE A 363 33.87 7.20 -39.33
N LYS A 364 34.66 7.50 -40.34
CA LYS A 364 34.96 6.58 -41.44
C LYS A 364 35.87 5.40 -41.07
N ASP A 365 36.66 5.54 -40.03
CA ASP A 365 37.57 4.46 -39.54
C ASP A 365 36.84 3.51 -38.56
N LYS A 366 35.54 3.75 -38.25
CA LYS A 366 34.70 2.92 -37.37
C LYS A 366 33.59 2.14 -38.07
N GLU A 367 33.44 2.28 -39.41
CA GLU A 367 32.60 1.40 -40.25
C GLU A 367 33.47 0.24 -40.82
#